data_78d3a43b2ccaf665d189e26b4a1dc004
#
_entry.id   78d3a43b2ccaf665d189e26b4a1dc004
#
_cell.length_a   1.000
_cell.length_b   1.000
_cell.length_c   1.000
_cell.angle_alpha   90.00
_cell.angle_beta   90.00
_cell.angle_gamma   90.00
#
_symmetry.space_group_name_H-M   'P 1'
#
loop_
_entity.id
_entity.type
_entity.pdbx_description
1 polymer ?
#
loop_
_entity_poly.entity_id
_entity_poly.type
_entity_poly.pdbx_seq_one_letter_code
_entity_poly.pdbx_strand_id
1 'polypeptide(L)'
;MLIQMIYYLLLLWGVALAAYGIYKVIWYAIKMMLLAREIKKLASRGVEVEQQRAFLNMIVGQRGVPDYIMTYQGKKYEISVLSFISTHGRWNIEKTRTRYLIESRRSSKLFYNRYVNSSAPDHVAGYKNELRLSQQEFFVPPVNPTFDKQIFLLYPYPKSITYTDAHYNELFVGDRVEGHTIMDVAALKNLFR
;
A
#
# COMPACT_ATOMS: atom_id res chain seq x y z
N MET A 1 -26.47 33.34 21.92
CA MET A 1 -25.13 33.11 22.37
C MET A 1 -24.68 31.63 22.22
N LEU A 2 -25.39 30.66 22.78
CA LEU A 2 -25.05 29.24 22.71
C LEU A 2 -25.01 28.70 21.25
N ILE A 3 -25.99 29.01 20.43
CA ILE A 3 -26.08 28.59 19.02
C ILE A 3 -24.90 29.12 18.20
N GLN A 4 -24.49 30.36 18.42
CA GLN A 4 -23.33 30.94 17.75
C GLN A 4 -22.02 30.28 18.17
N MET A 5 -21.87 29.94 19.45
CA MET A 5 -20.71 29.17 19.92
C MET A 5 -20.64 27.78 19.25
N ILE A 6 -21.74 27.07 19.16
CA ILE A 6 -21.81 25.76 18.50
C ILE A 6 -21.42 25.90 17.02
N TYR A 7 -21.95 26.92 16.34
CA TYR A 7 -21.61 27.19 14.94
C TYR A 7 -20.11 27.42 14.72
N TYR A 8 -19.47 28.26 15.55
CA TYR A 8 -18.05 28.52 15.46
C TYR A 8 -17.20 27.26 15.77
N LEU A 9 -17.63 26.45 16.73
CA LEU A 9 -16.97 25.17 17.03
C LEU A 9 -17.04 24.20 15.84
N LEU A 10 -18.21 24.06 15.22
CA LEU A 10 -18.36 23.20 14.04
C LEU A 10 -17.54 23.69 12.86
N LEU A 11 -17.48 25.01 12.64
CA LEU A 11 -16.68 25.62 11.60
C LEU A 11 -15.17 25.37 11.84
N LEU A 12 -14.71 25.54 13.06
CA LEU A 12 -13.32 25.29 13.45
C LEU A 12 -12.95 23.80 13.27
N TRP A 13 -13.84 22.89 13.62
CA TRP A 13 -13.68 21.45 13.37
C TRP A 13 -13.63 21.14 11.88
N GLY A 14 -14.48 21.73 11.08
CA GLY A 14 -14.48 21.57 9.63
C GLY A 14 -13.15 22.03 9.01
N VAL A 15 -12.64 23.19 9.42
CA VAL A 15 -11.34 23.70 8.97
C VAL A 15 -10.18 22.78 9.39
N ALA A 16 -10.21 22.30 10.64
CA ALA A 16 -9.18 21.38 11.13
C ALA A 16 -9.17 20.05 10.36
N LEU A 17 -10.34 19.49 10.06
CA LEU A 17 -10.45 18.26 9.25
C LEU A 17 -9.99 18.48 7.82
N ALA A 18 -10.32 19.61 7.20
CA ALA A 18 -9.86 19.97 5.86
C ALA A 18 -8.34 20.13 5.83
N ALA A 19 -7.75 20.85 6.78
CA ALA A 19 -6.31 21.03 6.91
C ALA A 19 -5.58 19.69 7.10
N TYR A 20 -6.13 18.80 7.92
CA TYR A 20 -5.59 17.46 8.12
C TYR A 20 -5.66 16.60 6.85
N GLY A 21 -6.76 16.70 6.09
CA GLY A 21 -6.90 16.03 4.79
C GLY A 21 -5.85 16.51 3.79
N ILE A 22 -5.69 17.82 3.65
CA ILE A 22 -4.66 18.45 2.79
C ILE A 22 -3.26 18.02 3.21
N TYR A 23 -2.95 18.06 4.50
CA TYR A 23 -1.66 17.60 5.02
C TYR A 23 -1.36 16.16 4.62
N LYS A 24 -2.33 15.24 4.74
CA LYS A 24 -2.17 13.85 4.34
C LYS A 24 -1.90 13.68 2.85
N VAL A 25 -2.62 14.42 2.00
CA VAL A 25 -2.42 14.39 0.55
C VAL A 25 -1.04 14.90 0.17
N ILE A 26 -0.60 16.02 0.74
CA ILE A 26 0.74 16.58 0.52
C ILE A 26 1.81 15.57 0.95
N TRP A 27 1.65 14.98 2.14
CA TRP A 27 2.62 14.00 2.65
C TRP A 27 2.70 12.75 1.78
N TYR A 28 1.56 12.29 1.27
CA TYR A 28 1.51 11.19 0.32
C TYR A 28 2.22 11.54 -0.99
N ALA A 29 1.95 12.73 -1.54
CA ALA A 29 2.60 13.22 -2.74
C ALA A 29 4.14 13.31 -2.58
N ILE A 30 4.62 13.81 -1.44
CA ILE A 30 6.05 13.85 -1.13
C ILE A 30 6.66 12.44 -1.15
N LYS A 31 6.00 11.46 -0.52
CA LYS A 31 6.47 10.06 -0.52
C LYS A 31 6.57 9.50 -1.94
N MET A 32 5.54 9.72 -2.75
CA MET A 32 5.55 9.23 -4.14
C MET A 32 6.63 9.91 -4.98
N MET A 33 6.93 11.20 -4.73
CA MET A 33 8.06 11.88 -5.37
C MET A 33 9.41 11.28 -4.93
N LEU A 34 9.55 10.95 -3.65
CA LEU A 34 10.76 10.28 -3.15
C LEU A 34 10.93 8.91 -3.78
N LEU A 35 9.86 8.13 -3.89
CA LEU A 35 9.89 6.84 -4.60
C LEU A 35 10.30 7.01 -6.06
N ALA A 36 9.68 7.94 -6.77
CA ALA A 36 9.99 8.21 -8.17
C ALA A 36 11.47 8.61 -8.35
N ARG A 37 12.03 9.39 -7.40
CA ARG A 37 13.47 9.73 -7.39
C ARG A 37 14.34 8.50 -7.19
N GLU A 38 13.98 7.59 -6.29
CA GLU A 38 14.73 6.35 -6.07
C GLU A 38 14.67 5.42 -7.30
N ILE A 39 13.52 5.34 -7.96
CA ILE A 39 13.36 4.58 -9.21
C ILE A 39 14.20 5.20 -10.34
N LYS A 40 14.18 6.53 -10.49
CA LYS A 40 15.01 7.20 -11.50
C LYS A 40 16.51 7.00 -11.31
N LYS A 41 16.98 6.80 -10.08
CA LYS A 41 18.38 6.44 -9.83
C LYS A 41 18.78 5.09 -10.41
N LEU A 42 17.83 4.20 -10.72
CA LEU A 42 18.13 2.93 -11.38
C LEU A 42 18.58 3.14 -12.83
N ALA A 43 18.15 4.23 -13.47
CA ALA A 43 18.61 4.57 -14.81
C ALA A 43 20.13 4.78 -14.87
N SER A 44 20.77 5.30 -13.82
CA SER A 44 22.22 5.42 -13.74
C SER A 44 22.94 4.07 -13.63
N ARG A 45 22.20 2.97 -13.43
CA ARG A 45 22.71 1.60 -13.41
C ARG A 45 22.44 0.83 -14.71
N GLY A 46 22.03 1.54 -15.77
CA GLY A 46 21.70 0.92 -17.06
C GLY A 46 20.30 0.30 -17.12
N VAL A 47 19.42 0.63 -16.18
CA VAL A 47 18.02 0.22 -16.24
C VAL A 47 17.25 1.25 -17.04
N GLU A 48 16.63 0.84 -18.13
CA GLU A 48 15.65 1.67 -18.85
C GLU A 48 14.35 1.70 -18.05
N VAL A 49 13.91 2.88 -17.67
CA VAL A 49 12.70 3.07 -16.85
C VAL A 49 11.68 3.84 -17.63
N GLU A 50 10.58 3.20 -17.98
CA GLU A 50 9.43 3.81 -18.61
C GLU A 50 8.30 3.96 -17.59
N GLN A 51 7.89 5.19 -17.32
CA GLN A 51 6.77 5.48 -16.44
C GLN A 51 5.48 5.44 -17.26
N GLN A 52 4.61 4.46 -16.99
CA GLN A 52 3.35 4.27 -17.70
C GLN A 52 2.23 5.16 -17.15
N ARG A 53 2.31 5.52 -15.88
CA ARG A 53 1.31 6.38 -15.24
C ARG A 53 1.88 7.74 -14.91
N ALA A 54 1.11 8.78 -15.26
CA ALA A 54 1.37 10.11 -14.70
C ALA A 54 1.23 10.09 -13.17
N PHE A 55 2.06 10.87 -12.48
CA PHE A 55 2.10 10.96 -11.02
C PHE A 55 0.72 11.17 -10.38
N LEU A 56 -0.13 12.00 -10.97
CA LEU A 56 -1.50 12.23 -10.50
C LEU A 56 -2.37 10.97 -10.61
N ASN A 57 -2.18 10.14 -11.62
CA ASN A 57 -2.94 8.91 -11.80
C ASN A 57 -2.54 7.82 -10.79
N MET A 58 -1.32 7.86 -10.26
CA MET A 58 -0.90 7.01 -9.14
C MET A 58 -1.69 7.34 -7.86
N ILE A 59 -2.02 8.61 -7.65
CA ILE A 59 -2.80 9.07 -6.49
C ILE A 59 -4.28 8.69 -6.65
N VAL A 60 -4.82 8.80 -7.85
CA VAL A 60 -6.26 8.58 -8.13
C VAL A 60 -6.61 7.10 -8.37
N GLY A 61 -5.61 6.22 -8.51
CA GLY A 61 -5.85 4.77 -8.54
C GLY A 61 -6.46 4.25 -9.84
N GLN A 62 -5.97 4.67 -11.01
CA GLN A 62 -6.37 4.04 -12.27
C GLN A 62 -5.98 2.56 -12.32
N ARG A 63 -6.88 1.73 -12.81
CA ARG A 63 -6.87 0.28 -12.71
C ARG A 63 -6.29 -0.37 -13.97
N GLY A 64 -5.49 -1.43 -13.80
CA GLY A 64 -5.11 -2.34 -14.88
C GLY A 64 -3.88 -1.96 -15.72
N VAL A 65 -3.18 -0.87 -15.39
CA VAL A 65 -1.93 -0.48 -16.06
C VAL A 65 -0.82 -0.45 -15.00
N PRO A 66 0.37 -1.02 -15.27
CA PRO A 66 1.51 -0.93 -14.36
C PRO A 66 1.95 0.52 -14.16
N ASP A 67 2.60 0.80 -13.06
CA ASP A 67 3.14 2.13 -12.79
C ASP A 67 4.42 2.39 -13.55
N TYR A 68 5.26 1.35 -13.67
CA TYR A 68 6.53 1.40 -14.41
C TYR A 68 6.75 0.11 -15.19
N ILE A 69 7.38 0.26 -16.35
CA ILE A 69 8.03 -0.85 -17.06
C ILE A 69 9.53 -0.58 -16.99
N MET A 70 10.29 -1.60 -16.61
CA MET A 70 11.74 -1.52 -16.53
C MET A 70 12.37 -2.55 -17.45
N THR A 71 13.42 -2.16 -18.20
CA THR A 71 14.21 -3.08 -19.00
C THR A 71 15.65 -3.08 -18.49
N TYR A 72 16.17 -4.26 -18.23
CA TYR A 72 17.54 -4.46 -17.75
C TYR A 72 18.13 -5.75 -18.31
N GLN A 73 19.28 -5.66 -18.98
CA GLN A 73 19.95 -6.79 -19.63
C GLN A 73 19.04 -7.61 -20.54
N GLY A 74 18.18 -6.93 -21.32
CA GLY A 74 17.22 -7.57 -22.23
C GLY A 74 15.99 -8.18 -21.57
N LYS A 75 15.87 -8.14 -20.25
CA LYS A 75 14.71 -8.62 -19.50
C LYS A 75 13.75 -7.48 -19.19
N LYS A 76 12.45 -7.77 -19.27
CA LYS A 76 11.39 -6.81 -19.01
C LYS A 76 10.69 -7.09 -17.68
N TYR A 77 10.53 -6.05 -16.88
CA TYR A 77 9.93 -6.09 -15.56
C TYR A 77 8.73 -5.16 -15.51
N GLU A 78 7.60 -5.69 -15.07
CA GLU A 78 6.41 -4.90 -14.79
C GLU A 78 6.34 -4.56 -13.30
N ILE A 79 6.14 -3.28 -12.97
CA ILE A 79 6.10 -2.82 -11.57
C ILE A 79 4.80 -2.09 -11.30
N SER A 80 4.05 -2.64 -10.37
CA SER A 80 2.85 -2.02 -9.80
C SER A 80 3.15 -1.56 -8.36
N VAL A 81 3.00 -0.26 -8.10
CA VAL A 81 3.29 0.32 -6.80
C VAL A 81 2.06 0.22 -5.91
N LEU A 82 2.20 -0.46 -4.80
CA LEU A 82 1.20 -0.50 -3.74
C LEU A 82 1.60 0.47 -2.63
N SER A 83 0.81 1.50 -2.44
CA SER A 83 1.08 2.55 -1.46
C SER A 83 -0.19 2.96 -0.73
N PHE A 84 -0.05 3.27 0.56
CA PHE A 84 -1.12 3.82 1.38
C PHE A 84 -0.73 5.17 1.97
N ILE A 85 -1.73 6.02 2.18
CA ILE A 85 -1.57 7.29 2.92
C ILE A 85 -1.08 7.01 4.33
N SER A 86 -1.58 5.94 4.96
CA SER A 86 -1.13 5.50 6.30
C SER A 86 0.09 4.60 6.19
N THR A 87 1.21 5.02 6.80
CA THR A 87 2.52 4.40 6.63
C THR A 87 2.92 3.41 7.70
N HIS A 88 2.16 3.30 8.78
CA HIS A 88 2.56 2.54 9.95
C HIS A 88 1.47 1.54 10.28
N GLY A 89 1.55 0.35 9.70
CA GLY A 89 0.57 -0.67 10.00
C GLY A 89 0.99 -2.02 9.43
N ARG A 90 0.19 -2.99 9.79
CA ARG A 90 0.16 -4.28 9.13
C ARG A 90 -0.75 -4.18 7.93
N TRP A 91 -0.34 -4.75 6.82
CA TRP A 91 -1.18 -4.83 5.63
C TRP A 91 -1.75 -6.22 5.51
N ASN A 92 -3.05 -6.30 5.31
CA ASN A 92 -3.73 -7.53 4.96
C ASN A 92 -4.19 -7.45 3.52
N ILE A 93 -3.74 -8.39 2.71
CA ILE A 93 -4.16 -8.54 1.31
C ILE A 93 -5.18 -9.66 1.28
N GLU A 94 -6.41 -9.36 0.91
CA GLU A 94 -7.48 -10.32 0.78
C GLU A 94 -7.91 -10.45 -0.68
N LYS A 95 -7.94 -11.67 -1.20
CA LYS A 95 -8.42 -11.95 -2.55
C LYS A 95 -9.94 -12.00 -2.55
N THR A 96 -10.55 -11.10 -3.29
CA THR A 96 -11.96 -11.17 -3.67
C THR A 96 -12.08 -11.80 -5.07
N ARG A 97 -13.28 -12.12 -5.52
CA ARG A 97 -13.47 -12.82 -6.81
C ARG A 97 -12.76 -12.16 -8.01
N THR A 98 -12.66 -10.84 -8.04
CA THR A 98 -12.11 -10.07 -9.16
C THR A 98 -11.09 -9.02 -8.76
N ARG A 99 -10.84 -8.84 -7.46
CA ARG A 99 -10.03 -7.74 -6.94
C ARG A 99 -9.27 -8.18 -5.71
N TYR A 100 -8.22 -7.43 -5.38
CA TYR A 100 -7.53 -7.54 -4.12
C TYR A 100 -7.93 -6.37 -3.24
N LEU A 101 -8.36 -6.69 -2.04
CA LEU A 101 -8.63 -5.74 -1.00
C LEU A 101 -7.38 -5.66 -0.13
N ILE A 102 -6.75 -4.49 -0.08
CA ILE A 102 -5.62 -4.27 0.82
C ILE A 102 -6.09 -3.37 1.95
N GLU A 103 -5.96 -3.86 3.16
CA GLU A 103 -6.29 -3.15 4.38
C GLU A 103 -5.02 -2.79 5.13
N SER A 104 -4.90 -1.54 5.54
CA SER A 104 -3.90 -1.14 6.50
C SER A 104 -4.51 -1.14 7.90
N ARG A 105 -3.92 -1.91 8.80
CA ARG A 105 -4.37 -2.07 10.18
C ARG A 105 -3.31 -1.62 11.16
N ARG A 106 -3.71 -1.05 12.27
CA ARG A 106 -2.84 -0.66 13.37
C ARG A 106 -3.32 -1.30 14.65
N SER A 107 -2.40 -1.96 15.36
CA SER A 107 -2.68 -2.44 16.71
C SER A 107 -2.99 -1.24 17.62
N SER A 108 -4.14 -1.26 18.26
CA SER A 108 -4.54 -0.24 19.23
C SER A 108 -4.38 -0.81 20.64
N LYS A 109 -3.44 -0.24 21.40
CA LYS A 109 -3.27 -0.60 22.83
C LYS A 109 -4.52 -0.31 23.68
N LEU A 110 -5.38 0.63 23.23
CA LEU A 110 -6.60 1.02 23.94
C LEU A 110 -7.69 -0.05 23.93
N PHE A 111 -7.70 -0.95 22.94
CA PHE A 111 -8.71 -2.00 22.83
C PHE A 111 -8.27 -3.34 23.46
N TYR A 112 -6.99 -3.47 23.80
CA TYR A 112 -6.45 -4.72 24.36
C TYR A 112 -7.11 -5.14 25.67
N ASN A 113 -7.49 -4.19 26.52
CA ASN A 113 -8.04 -4.48 27.85
C ASN A 113 -9.54 -4.80 27.87
N ARG A 114 -10.28 -4.64 26.79
CA ARG A 114 -11.75 -4.77 26.81
C ARG A 114 -12.29 -6.13 26.37
N TYR A 115 -11.47 -6.98 25.75
CA TYR A 115 -11.94 -8.22 25.11
C TYR A 115 -11.15 -9.50 25.45
N VAL A 116 -10.33 -9.48 26.50
CA VAL A 116 -9.52 -10.65 26.91
C VAL A 116 -10.37 -11.82 27.44
N ASN A 117 -11.67 -11.63 27.66
CA ASN A 117 -12.56 -12.66 28.21
C ASN A 117 -13.44 -13.40 27.19
N SER A 118 -13.16 -13.36 25.91
CA SER A 118 -13.91 -14.17 24.95
C SER A 118 -13.11 -15.41 24.55
N SER A 119 -13.69 -16.58 24.81
CA SER A 119 -13.21 -17.92 24.47
C SER A 119 -13.13 -18.22 22.96
N ALA A 120 -12.69 -17.26 22.16
CA ALA A 120 -12.42 -17.46 20.74
C ALA A 120 -11.01 -18.03 20.55
N PRO A 121 -10.79 -18.96 19.59
CA PRO A 121 -9.48 -19.53 19.33
C PRO A 121 -8.46 -18.42 18.99
N ASP A 122 -7.23 -18.58 19.51
CA ASP A 122 -6.17 -17.56 19.54
C ASP A 122 -5.84 -16.89 18.20
N HIS A 123 -6.01 -17.59 17.07
CA HIS A 123 -5.79 -17.07 15.73
C HIS A 123 -6.86 -16.05 15.27
N VAL A 124 -8.05 -16.06 15.89
CA VAL A 124 -9.12 -15.08 15.61
C VAL A 124 -9.05 -13.88 16.57
N ALA A 125 -8.49 -14.07 17.77
CA ALA A 125 -8.38 -13.03 18.80
C ALA A 125 -7.47 -11.86 18.40
N GLY A 126 -6.40 -12.11 17.63
CA GLY A 126 -5.47 -11.08 17.15
C GLY A 126 -6.10 -10.02 16.25
N TYR A 127 -7.19 -10.35 15.55
CA TYR A 127 -7.87 -9.44 14.61
C TYR A 127 -8.86 -8.47 15.26
N LYS A 128 -9.45 -8.84 16.38
CA LYS A 128 -10.49 -8.02 17.03
C LYS A 128 -9.96 -6.70 17.61
N ASN A 129 -8.64 -6.58 17.76
CA ASN A 129 -7.99 -5.44 18.41
C ASN A 129 -7.26 -4.51 17.44
N GLU A 130 -7.40 -4.70 16.13
CA GLU A 130 -6.76 -3.88 15.12
C GLU A 130 -7.71 -2.85 14.54
N LEU A 131 -7.33 -1.59 14.61
CA LEU A 131 -8.05 -0.50 13.96
C LEU A 131 -7.74 -0.52 12.46
N ARG A 132 -8.78 -0.64 11.64
CA ARG A 132 -8.67 -0.43 10.21
C ARG A 132 -8.36 1.04 9.97
N LEU A 133 -7.16 1.33 9.44
CA LEU A 133 -6.74 2.70 9.15
C LEU A 133 -7.16 3.14 7.75
N SER A 134 -7.11 2.24 6.80
CA SER A 134 -7.49 2.50 5.42
C SER A 134 -7.75 1.19 4.70
N GLN A 135 -8.64 1.25 3.74
CA GLN A 135 -8.98 0.14 2.86
C GLN A 135 -8.89 0.65 1.43
N GLN A 136 -8.25 -0.09 0.57
CA GLN A 136 -8.14 0.24 -0.84
C GLN A 136 -8.30 -1.04 -1.67
N GLU A 137 -9.13 -0.95 -2.70
CA GLU A 137 -9.24 -2.01 -3.69
C GLU A 137 -8.17 -1.81 -4.76
N PHE A 138 -7.44 -2.88 -5.04
CA PHE A 138 -6.49 -2.94 -6.13
C PHE A 138 -6.98 -3.93 -7.18
N PHE A 139 -6.90 -3.50 -8.41
CA PHE A 139 -7.03 -4.40 -9.53
C PHE A 139 -5.64 -4.99 -9.80
N VAL A 140 -5.51 -6.29 -9.61
CA VAL A 140 -4.28 -6.99 -9.98
C VAL A 140 -4.33 -7.24 -11.48
N PRO A 141 -3.38 -6.72 -12.26
CA PRO A 141 -3.32 -7.06 -13.67
C PRO A 141 -3.11 -8.56 -13.81
N PRO A 142 -3.69 -9.20 -14.82
CA PRO A 142 -3.41 -10.61 -15.09
C PRO A 142 -1.93 -10.80 -15.37
N VAL A 143 -1.40 -11.98 -15.04
CA VAL A 143 -0.02 -12.32 -15.36
C VAL A 143 0.18 -12.20 -16.87
N ASN A 144 1.08 -11.34 -17.28
CA ASN A 144 1.39 -11.08 -18.67
C ASN A 144 2.71 -11.77 -19.04
N PRO A 145 2.69 -12.81 -19.91
CA PRO A 145 3.88 -13.58 -20.27
C PRO A 145 4.95 -12.76 -21.06
N THR A 146 4.64 -11.54 -21.48
CA THR A 146 5.61 -10.66 -22.13
C THR A 146 6.64 -10.07 -21.17
N PHE A 147 6.40 -10.18 -19.87
CA PHE A 147 7.32 -9.74 -18.82
C PHE A 147 8.01 -10.94 -18.16
N ASP A 148 9.32 -10.83 -17.99
CA ASP A 148 10.10 -11.84 -17.28
C ASP A 148 9.75 -11.92 -15.80
N LYS A 149 9.33 -10.79 -15.23
CA LYS A 149 8.91 -10.70 -13.85
C LYS A 149 7.91 -9.57 -13.63
N GLN A 150 6.85 -9.88 -12.88
CA GLN A 150 5.89 -8.89 -12.42
C GLN A 150 6.09 -8.67 -10.92
N ILE A 151 6.11 -7.40 -10.50
CA ILE A 151 6.52 -6.99 -9.16
C ILE A 151 5.45 -6.11 -8.53
N PHE A 152 5.04 -6.45 -7.32
CA PHE A 152 4.37 -5.54 -6.41
C PHE A 152 5.40 -4.82 -5.55
N LEU A 153 5.62 -3.55 -5.85
CA LEU A 153 6.50 -2.69 -5.08
C LEU A 153 5.71 -2.04 -3.94
N LEU A 154 5.99 -2.46 -2.72
CA LEU A 154 5.36 -1.91 -1.53
C LEU A 154 6.12 -0.67 -1.05
N TYR A 155 5.42 0.47 -0.97
CA TYR A 155 6.04 1.70 -0.52
C TYR A 155 5.08 2.61 0.26
N PRO A 156 5.47 3.03 1.46
CA PRO A 156 6.56 2.46 2.27
C PRO A 156 6.27 1.01 2.66
N TYR A 157 7.32 0.23 2.89
CA TYR A 157 7.15 -1.16 3.29
C TYR A 157 6.45 -1.25 4.66
N PRO A 158 5.39 -2.04 4.81
CA PRO A 158 4.67 -2.20 6.07
C PRO A 158 5.48 -3.02 7.09
N LYS A 159 5.04 -3.01 8.34
CA LYS A 159 5.67 -3.82 9.40
C LYS A 159 5.53 -5.32 9.15
N SER A 160 4.39 -5.74 8.65
CA SER A 160 4.12 -7.10 8.22
C SER A 160 3.04 -7.09 7.15
N ILE A 161 3.03 -8.13 6.33
CA ILE A 161 2.05 -8.33 5.28
C ILE A 161 1.44 -9.70 5.50
N THR A 162 0.14 -9.79 5.41
CA THR A 162 -0.58 -11.03 5.44
C THR A 162 -1.44 -11.16 4.19
N TYR A 163 -1.54 -12.37 3.70
CA TYR A 163 -2.36 -12.70 2.54
C TYR A 163 -3.44 -13.68 2.98
N THR A 164 -4.68 -13.33 2.70
CA THR A 164 -5.84 -14.15 3.02
C THR A 164 -6.47 -14.61 1.71
N ASP A 165 -6.25 -15.87 1.38
CA ASP A 165 -7.02 -16.61 0.38
C ASP A 165 -7.89 -17.64 1.09
N ALA A 166 -7.61 -18.95 0.94
CA ALA A 166 -8.21 -20.02 1.75
C ALA A 166 -7.46 -20.20 3.09
N HIS A 167 -6.22 -19.73 3.18
CA HIS A 167 -5.35 -19.81 4.35
C HIS A 167 -4.73 -18.46 4.65
N TYR A 168 -4.45 -18.24 5.94
CA TYR A 168 -3.79 -17.04 6.40
C TYR A 168 -2.27 -17.22 6.34
N ASN A 169 -1.61 -16.53 5.41
CA ASN A 169 -0.18 -16.62 5.22
C ASN A 169 0.50 -15.27 5.48
N GLU A 170 1.57 -15.26 6.25
CA GLU A 170 2.46 -14.11 6.34
C GLU A 170 3.36 -14.07 5.11
N LEU A 171 3.50 -12.89 4.51
CA LEU A 171 4.28 -12.67 3.30
C LEU A 171 5.53 -11.87 3.60
N PHE A 172 6.61 -12.25 2.93
CA PHE A 172 7.91 -11.61 3.01
C PHE A 172 8.35 -11.05 1.66
N VAL A 173 9.39 -10.22 1.69
CA VAL A 173 10.06 -9.76 0.47
C VAL A 173 10.60 -10.95 -0.31
N GLY A 174 10.21 -11.07 -1.57
CA GLY A 174 10.56 -12.19 -2.44
C GLY A 174 9.44 -13.20 -2.66
N ASP A 175 8.45 -13.23 -1.78
CA ASP A 175 7.29 -14.10 -1.94
C ASP A 175 6.43 -13.71 -3.15
N ARG A 176 5.63 -14.65 -3.63
CA ARG A 176 4.77 -14.44 -4.78
C ARG A 176 3.30 -14.49 -4.40
N VAL A 177 2.57 -13.53 -4.90
CA VAL A 177 1.10 -13.49 -4.84
C VAL A 177 0.56 -13.42 -6.25
N GLU A 178 -0.16 -14.44 -6.69
CA GLU A 178 -0.77 -14.52 -8.02
C GLU A 178 0.21 -14.18 -9.17
N GLY A 179 1.41 -14.72 -9.10
CA GLY A 179 2.45 -14.49 -10.10
C GLY A 179 3.28 -13.22 -9.91
N HIS A 180 2.86 -12.31 -9.05
CA HIS A 180 3.59 -11.09 -8.75
C HIS A 180 4.52 -11.29 -7.56
N THR A 181 5.77 -10.85 -7.69
CA THR A 181 6.75 -10.91 -6.60
C THR A 181 6.63 -9.67 -5.72
N ILE A 182 6.52 -9.85 -4.42
CA ILE A 182 6.53 -8.76 -3.44
C ILE A 182 7.93 -8.24 -3.25
N MET A 183 8.12 -6.93 -3.40
CA MET A 183 9.40 -6.27 -3.19
C MET A 183 9.25 -4.96 -2.43
N ASP A 184 10.29 -4.61 -1.70
CA ASP A 184 10.54 -3.25 -1.24
C ASP A 184 11.55 -2.55 -2.18
N VAL A 185 11.82 -1.27 -1.91
CA VAL A 185 12.77 -0.50 -2.73
C VAL A 185 14.20 -1.05 -2.63
N ALA A 186 14.57 -1.63 -1.49
CA ALA A 186 15.91 -2.20 -1.30
C ALA A 186 16.09 -3.46 -2.14
N ALA A 187 15.12 -4.38 -2.11
CA ALA A 187 15.11 -5.59 -2.92
C ALA A 187 15.07 -5.26 -4.42
N LEU A 188 14.27 -4.26 -4.82
CA LEU A 188 14.24 -3.80 -6.20
C LEU A 188 15.62 -3.29 -6.66
N LYS A 189 16.32 -2.51 -5.83
CA LYS A 189 17.68 -2.03 -6.14
C LYS A 189 18.71 -3.16 -6.23
N ASN A 190 18.53 -4.22 -5.45
CA ASN A 190 19.43 -5.37 -5.48
C ASN A 190 19.20 -6.25 -6.70
N LEU A 191 17.96 -6.26 -7.25
CA LEU A 191 17.64 -6.98 -8.48
C LEU A 191 18.41 -6.42 -9.70
N PHE A 192 18.76 -5.14 -9.68
CA PHE A 192 19.46 -4.41 -10.75
C PHE A 192 20.91 -4.04 -10.37
N ARG A 193 21.60 -4.96 -9.76
CA ARG A 193 23.03 -4.85 -9.46
C ARG A 193 23.90 -5.56 -10.49
#